data_6ccd1095d38e9537d22cfabdcd1ab1f3
#
_entry.id   6ccd1095d38e9537d22cfabdcd1ab1f3
#
_cell.length_a   1.000
_cell.length_b   1.000
_cell.length_c   1.000
_cell.angle_alpha   90.00
_cell.angle_beta   90.00
_cell.angle_gamma   90.00
#
_symmetry.space_group_name_H-M   'P 1'
#
loop_
_entity.id
_entity.type
_entity.pdbx_description
1 polymer ?
#
loop_
_entity_poly.entity_id
_entity_poly.type
_entity_poly.pdbx_seq_one_letter_code
_entity_poly.pdbx_strand_id
1 'polypeptide(L)'
;LAMDAFSVSLANGLANHFLRIRTMCLIAGTFGFFQWLMPMAGWACVNRIVDLFQVLLPLVPWASLVLLVAIGGLMIRDGLSGEEEDVKVSVGFRYLLLQGLATSMDALSVGFTLAEYPFAKAMLASIIIGIVTFAICIAGLFLGKRFGMKLADKATILGGVILIGIGLEIFFGA
;
A
#
# COMPACT_ATOMS: atom_id res chain seq x y z
N LEU A 1 -7.45 0.20 -6.48
CA LEU A 1 -7.50 0.27 -5.02
C LEU A 1 -6.87 -0.96 -4.35
N ALA A 2 -7.63 -2.06 -4.20
CA ALA A 2 -7.16 -3.26 -3.49
C ALA A 2 -6.03 -4.00 -4.21
N MET A 3 -5.89 -3.85 -5.52
CA MET A 3 -4.83 -4.50 -6.30
C MET A 3 -3.45 -3.92 -6.00
N ASP A 4 -3.34 -2.62 -5.79
CA ASP A 4 -2.08 -1.96 -5.43
C ASP A 4 -1.62 -2.43 -4.04
N ALA A 5 -2.53 -2.43 -3.08
CA ALA A 5 -2.28 -2.96 -1.75
C ALA A 5 -1.93 -4.47 -1.76
N PHE A 6 -2.58 -5.27 -2.64
CA PHE A 6 -2.22 -6.67 -2.86
C PHE A 6 -0.78 -6.81 -3.38
N SER A 7 -0.42 -6.04 -4.40
CA SER A 7 0.89 -6.13 -5.04
C SER A 7 2.01 -5.73 -4.08
N VAL A 8 1.79 -4.67 -3.29
CA VAL A 8 2.74 -4.25 -2.23
C VAL A 8 2.81 -5.30 -1.11
N SER A 9 1.67 -5.90 -0.73
CA SER A 9 1.63 -6.99 0.25
C SER A 9 2.38 -8.23 -0.26
N LEU A 10 2.22 -8.56 -1.54
CA LEU A 10 2.96 -9.63 -2.20
C LEU A 10 4.47 -9.38 -2.14
N ALA A 11 4.91 -8.15 -2.47
CA ALA A 11 6.31 -7.73 -2.40
C ALA A 11 6.87 -7.84 -0.97
N ASN A 12 6.12 -7.38 0.03
CA ASN A 12 6.50 -7.50 1.43
C ASN A 12 6.59 -8.97 1.90
N GLY A 13 5.68 -9.82 1.41
CA GLY A 13 5.71 -11.26 1.67
C GLY A 13 6.92 -11.96 1.02
N LEU A 14 7.30 -11.54 -0.20
CA LEU A 14 8.48 -12.02 -0.91
C LEU A 14 9.76 -11.64 -0.17
N ALA A 15 9.86 -10.37 0.23
CA ALA A 15 11.03 -9.83 0.92
C ALA A 15 11.27 -10.46 2.30
N ASN A 16 10.21 -10.90 2.96
CA ASN A 16 10.31 -11.45 4.31
C ASN A 16 9.48 -12.73 4.48
N HIS A 17 10.07 -13.84 4.08
CA HIS A 17 9.44 -15.17 4.16
C HIS A 17 9.30 -15.74 5.59
N PHE A 18 9.93 -15.12 6.60
CA PHE A 18 9.78 -15.51 8.01
C PHE A 18 8.67 -14.75 8.74
N LEU A 19 7.82 -13.98 8.04
CA LEU A 19 6.74 -13.21 8.65
C LEU A 19 5.84 -14.08 9.55
N ARG A 20 5.69 -13.63 10.81
CA ARG A 20 4.73 -14.21 11.75
C ARG A 20 3.32 -13.75 11.38
N ILE A 21 2.32 -14.57 11.67
CA ILE A 21 0.91 -14.25 11.37
C ILE A 21 0.48 -12.90 11.99
N ARG A 22 0.98 -12.58 13.19
CA ARG A 22 0.72 -11.29 13.85
C ARG A 22 1.22 -10.11 13.03
N THR A 23 2.41 -10.22 12.45
CA THR A 23 2.99 -9.18 11.58
C THR A 23 2.22 -9.07 10.27
N MET A 24 1.79 -10.19 9.70
CA MET A 24 0.94 -10.19 8.50
C MET A 24 -0.40 -9.48 8.76
N CYS A 25 -1.05 -9.77 9.90
CA CYS A 25 -2.28 -9.07 10.29
C CYS A 25 -2.05 -7.58 10.54
N LEU A 26 -0.89 -7.19 11.08
CA LEU A 26 -0.54 -5.79 11.28
C LEU A 26 -0.33 -5.07 9.95
N ILE A 27 0.39 -5.66 9.00
CA ILE A 27 0.60 -5.10 7.66
C ILE A 27 -0.74 -4.94 6.93
N ALA A 28 -1.52 -6.02 6.85
CA ALA A 28 -2.82 -6.00 6.19
C ALA A 28 -3.81 -5.06 6.89
N GLY A 29 -3.77 -4.98 8.22
CA GLY A 29 -4.57 -4.06 9.02
C GLY A 29 -4.24 -2.61 8.74
N THR A 30 -2.96 -2.28 8.59
CA THR A 30 -2.53 -0.92 8.22
C THR A 30 -3.05 -0.55 6.83
N PHE A 31 -2.91 -1.43 5.84
CA PHE A 31 -3.41 -1.16 4.49
C PHE A 31 -4.94 -1.04 4.46
N GLY A 32 -5.65 -1.96 5.13
CA GLY A 32 -7.11 -1.88 5.25
C GLY A 32 -7.57 -0.60 5.96
N PHE A 33 -6.86 -0.17 6.99
CA PHE A 33 -7.14 1.07 7.70
C PHE A 33 -6.98 2.30 6.80
N PHE A 34 -5.87 2.41 6.05
CA PHE A 34 -5.68 3.52 5.11
C PHE A 34 -6.71 3.49 3.97
N GLN A 35 -7.06 2.30 3.48
CA GLN A 35 -8.08 2.13 2.45
C GLN A 35 -9.51 2.45 2.93
N TRP A 36 -9.77 2.39 4.22
CA TRP A 36 -10.98 2.93 4.83
C TRP A 36 -10.88 4.44 5.07
N LEU A 37 -9.74 4.91 5.62
CA LEU A 37 -9.53 6.29 6.03
C LEU A 37 -9.54 7.26 4.84
N MET A 38 -8.87 6.89 3.73
CA MET A 38 -8.68 7.78 2.58
C MET A 38 -9.99 8.13 1.86
N PRO A 39 -10.91 7.20 1.56
CA PRO A 39 -12.21 7.59 1.02
C PRO A 39 -13.02 8.48 1.97
N MET A 40 -12.93 8.24 3.27
CA MET A 40 -13.60 9.10 4.25
C MET A 40 -12.98 10.50 4.32
N ALA A 41 -11.66 10.59 4.22
CA ALA A 41 -10.96 11.87 4.11
C ALA A 41 -11.38 12.61 2.83
N GLY A 42 -11.42 11.93 1.68
CA GLY A 42 -11.90 12.49 0.41
C GLY A 42 -13.34 12.98 0.50
N TRP A 43 -14.24 12.18 1.07
CA TRP A 43 -15.63 12.56 1.32
C TRP A 43 -15.72 13.82 2.18
N ALA A 44 -14.99 13.86 3.31
CA ALA A 44 -15.00 15.00 4.22
C ALA A 44 -14.43 16.26 3.57
N CYS A 45 -13.39 16.11 2.75
CA CYS A 45 -12.75 17.21 2.05
C CYS A 45 -13.67 17.87 1.03
N VAL A 46 -14.35 17.08 0.20
CA VAL A 46 -15.32 17.63 -0.78
C VAL A 46 -16.47 18.35 -0.06
N ASN A 47 -16.96 17.81 1.05
CA ASN A 47 -18.06 18.44 1.79
C ASN A 47 -17.64 19.66 2.63
N ARG A 48 -16.33 19.92 2.78
CA ARG A 48 -15.83 21.02 3.64
C ARG A 48 -14.91 22.00 2.93
N ILE A 49 -14.12 21.57 1.91
CA ILE A 49 -13.04 22.39 1.33
C ILE A 49 -12.86 22.02 -0.16
N VAL A 50 -13.88 22.25 -0.98
CA VAL A 50 -13.87 21.89 -2.43
C VAL A 50 -12.69 22.52 -3.18
N ASP A 51 -12.36 23.78 -2.90
CA ASP A 51 -11.37 24.54 -3.68
C ASP A 51 -9.92 24.10 -3.45
N LEU A 52 -9.56 23.64 -2.24
CA LEU A 52 -8.19 23.26 -1.90
C LEU A 52 -7.80 21.90 -2.51
N PHE A 53 -8.77 21.01 -2.69
CA PHE A 53 -8.54 19.64 -3.14
C PHE A 53 -8.28 19.51 -4.64
N GLN A 54 -8.89 20.36 -5.46
CA GLN A 54 -8.63 20.38 -6.91
C GLN A 54 -7.15 20.72 -7.22
N VAL A 55 -6.49 21.47 -6.32
CA VAL A 55 -5.06 21.82 -6.45
C VAL A 55 -4.15 20.66 -6.06
N LEU A 56 -4.57 19.79 -5.15
CA LEU A 56 -3.75 18.67 -4.63
C LEU A 56 -3.85 17.39 -5.47
N LEU A 57 -4.96 17.19 -6.18
CA LEU A 57 -5.19 15.98 -7.01
C LEU A 57 -4.07 15.68 -8.01
N PRO A 58 -3.54 16.65 -8.79
CA PRO A 58 -2.48 16.37 -9.75
C PRO A 58 -1.14 15.97 -9.09
N LEU A 59 -0.95 16.24 -7.79
CA LEU A 59 0.27 15.85 -7.07
C LEU A 59 0.23 14.40 -6.55
N VAL A 60 -0.94 13.77 -6.46
CA VAL A 60 -1.12 12.42 -5.92
C VAL A 60 -0.29 11.36 -6.66
N PRO A 61 -0.33 11.26 -8.01
CA PRO A 61 0.47 10.28 -8.75
C PRO A 61 1.98 10.48 -8.56
N TRP A 62 2.43 11.75 -8.51
CA TRP A 62 3.84 12.09 -8.26
C TRP A 62 4.30 11.65 -6.88
N ALA A 63 3.49 11.91 -5.85
CA ALA A 63 3.81 11.51 -4.48
C ALA A 63 3.85 9.98 -4.35
N SER A 64 2.92 9.26 -4.95
CA SER A 64 2.90 7.79 -4.97
C SER A 64 4.13 7.23 -5.68
N LEU A 65 4.49 7.76 -6.85
CA LEU A 65 5.68 7.33 -7.59
C LEU A 65 6.95 7.51 -6.75
N VAL A 66 7.17 8.70 -6.20
CA VAL A 66 8.37 9.00 -5.40
C VAL A 66 8.46 8.06 -4.20
N LEU A 67 7.36 7.83 -3.48
CA LEU A 67 7.33 6.95 -2.32
C LEU A 67 7.61 5.49 -2.71
N LEU A 68 6.96 4.97 -3.73
CA LEU A 68 7.12 3.56 -4.14
C LEU A 68 8.50 3.29 -4.75
N VAL A 69 9.04 4.24 -5.52
CA VAL A 69 10.42 4.14 -6.06
C VAL A 69 11.45 4.20 -4.93
N ALA A 70 11.27 5.09 -3.96
CA ALA A 70 12.17 5.19 -2.80
C ALA A 70 12.17 3.88 -1.99
N ILE A 71 10.99 3.34 -1.70
CA ILE A 71 10.82 2.09 -0.96
C ILE A 71 11.38 0.90 -1.74
N GLY A 72 11.05 0.78 -3.02
CA GLY A 72 11.55 -0.28 -3.89
C GLY A 72 13.06 -0.22 -4.06
N GLY A 73 13.63 0.98 -4.20
CA GLY A 73 15.08 1.20 -4.27
C GLY A 73 15.81 0.78 -2.99
N LEU A 74 15.25 1.09 -1.81
CA LEU A 74 15.79 0.62 -0.53
C LEU A 74 15.77 -0.90 -0.45
N MET A 75 14.66 -1.56 -0.83
CA MET A 75 14.55 -3.01 -0.84
C MET A 75 15.58 -3.67 -1.78
N ILE A 76 15.79 -3.10 -2.98
CA ILE A 76 16.81 -3.61 -3.91
C ILE A 76 18.21 -3.46 -3.31
N ARG A 77 18.52 -2.31 -2.73
CA ARG A 77 19.81 -2.07 -2.08
C ARG A 77 20.07 -3.08 -0.96
N ASP A 78 19.09 -3.31 -0.10
CA ASP A 78 19.21 -4.24 1.03
C ASP A 78 19.37 -5.68 0.55
N GLY A 79 18.69 -6.06 -0.56
CA GLY A 79 18.82 -7.38 -1.19
C GLY A 79 20.16 -7.60 -1.89
N LEU A 80 20.83 -6.52 -2.35
CA LEU A 80 22.17 -6.61 -3.00
C LEU A 80 23.31 -6.57 -1.97
N SER A 81 23.11 -6.00 -0.79
CA SER A 81 24.16 -5.82 0.22
C SER A 81 24.63 -7.12 0.86
N GLY A 82 23.89 -8.23 0.67
CA GLY A 82 24.32 -9.58 1.11
C GLY A 82 24.57 -9.72 2.62
N GLU A 83 24.29 -8.69 3.39
CA GLU A 83 24.38 -8.76 4.84
C GLU A 83 23.21 -9.62 5.31
N GLU A 84 23.52 -10.87 5.66
CA GLU A 84 22.73 -11.72 6.56
C GLU A 84 22.73 -11.14 7.99
N GLU A 85 22.72 -9.84 8.15
CA GLU A 85 22.11 -9.33 9.37
C GLU A 85 20.69 -9.83 9.31
N ASP A 86 20.29 -10.58 10.36
CA ASP A 86 18.87 -10.79 10.67
C ASP A 86 18.11 -9.60 10.10
N VAL A 87 17.66 -9.72 8.84
CA VAL A 87 16.75 -8.78 8.24
C VAL A 87 15.46 -9.03 9.03
N LYS A 88 15.48 -8.62 10.28
CA LYS A 88 14.44 -7.83 10.82
C LYS A 88 14.37 -6.66 9.83
N VAL A 89 13.79 -6.91 8.63
CA VAL A 89 12.88 -5.94 8.12
C VAL A 89 11.89 -5.84 9.26
N SER A 90 12.34 -5.17 10.33
CA SER A 90 11.43 -4.40 11.09
C SER A 90 10.83 -3.58 9.97
N VAL A 91 9.67 -4.04 9.49
CA VAL A 91 8.74 -3.18 8.78
C VAL A 91 8.58 -2.07 9.79
N GLY A 92 9.53 -1.11 9.72
CA GLY A 92 9.60 -0.06 10.72
C GLY A 92 8.22 0.53 10.61
N PHE A 93 7.54 0.70 11.74
CA PHE A 93 6.16 1.18 11.73
C PHE A 93 5.99 2.38 10.79
N ARG A 94 7.02 3.23 10.69
CA ARG A 94 7.10 4.35 9.74
C ARG A 94 7.08 3.91 8.28
N TYR A 95 7.83 2.87 7.94
CA TYR A 95 7.89 2.32 6.58
C TYR A 95 6.53 1.73 6.15
N LEU A 96 5.88 1.01 7.06
CA LEU A 96 4.56 0.46 6.85
C LEU A 96 3.49 1.55 6.68
N LEU A 97 3.57 2.63 7.45
CA LEU A 97 2.68 3.78 7.31
C LEU A 97 2.86 4.46 5.95
N LEU A 98 4.10 4.65 5.50
CA LEU A 98 4.40 5.25 4.20
C LEU A 98 3.88 4.39 3.05
N GLN A 99 4.05 3.06 3.12
CA GLN A 99 3.47 2.13 2.14
C GLN A 99 1.95 2.19 2.12
N GLY A 100 1.31 2.15 3.31
CA GLY A 100 -0.14 2.25 3.43
C GLY A 100 -0.68 3.57 2.86
N LEU A 101 -0.01 4.67 3.14
CA LEU A 101 -0.35 5.97 2.59
C LEU A 101 -0.21 5.99 1.06
N ALA A 102 0.93 5.52 0.54
CA ALA A 102 1.20 5.53 -0.90
C ALA A 102 0.19 4.69 -1.70
N THR A 103 -0.16 3.49 -1.20
CA THR A 103 -1.09 2.57 -1.87
C THR A 103 -2.57 2.94 -1.70
N SER A 104 -2.89 3.91 -0.87
CA SER A 104 -4.28 4.34 -0.63
C SER A 104 -4.58 5.74 -1.17
N MET A 105 -3.64 6.36 -1.89
CA MET A 105 -3.86 7.69 -2.47
C MET A 105 -4.96 7.69 -3.54
N ASP A 106 -5.11 6.63 -4.32
CA ASP A 106 -6.20 6.42 -5.26
C ASP A 106 -7.56 6.31 -4.56
N ALA A 107 -7.59 5.78 -3.35
CA ALA A 107 -8.79 5.69 -2.52
C ALA A 107 -9.35 7.07 -2.11
N LEU A 108 -8.48 8.08 -2.06
CA LEU A 108 -8.89 9.47 -1.84
C LEU A 108 -9.84 9.94 -2.96
N SER A 109 -9.53 9.60 -4.21
CA SER A 109 -10.35 9.94 -5.39
C SER A 109 -11.73 9.27 -5.35
N VAL A 110 -11.81 8.03 -4.82
CA VAL A 110 -13.10 7.36 -4.58
C VAL A 110 -13.92 8.12 -3.55
N GLY A 111 -13.27 8.73 -2.55
CA GLY A 111 -13.94 9.60 -1.57
C GLY A 111 -14.69 10.76 -2.21
N PHE A 112 -14.21 11.30 -3.33
CA PHE A 112 -14.91 12.37 -4.06
C PHE A 112 -16.20 11.86 -4.71
N THR A 113 -16.18 10.69 -5.29
CA THR A 113 -17.39 10.04 -5.81
C THR A 113 -18.38 9.73 -4.68
N LEU A 114 -17.88 9.33 -3.52
CA LEU A 114 -18.70 9.07 -2.34
C LEU A 114 -19.28 10.35 -1.73
N ALA A 115 -18.75 11.53 -2.05
CA ALA A 115 -19.24 12.81 -1.51
C ALA A 115 -20.67 13.15 -1.97
N GLU A 116 -21.14 12.57 -3.07
CA GLU A 116 -22.54 12.68 -3.51
C GLU A 116 -23.53 11.92 -2.61
N TYR A 117 -23.01 11.00 -1.76
CA TYR A 117 -23.83 10.16 -0.91
C TYR A 117 -23.86 10.66 0.54
N PRO A 118 -24.96 10.38 1.28
CA PRO A 118 -25.03 10.67 2.71
C PRO A 118 -23.89 9.96 3.48
N PHE A 119 -23.43 10.59 4.57
CA PHE A 119 -22.35 10.08 5.42
C PHE A 119 -22.45 8.58 5.75
N ALA A 120 -23.67 8.10 6.09
CA ALA A 120 -23.87 6.70 6.43
C ALA A 120 -23.53 5.73 5.28
N LYS A 121 -23.88 6.09 4.03
CA LYS A 121 -23.57 5.29 2.84
C LYS A 121 -22.07 5.34 2.51
N ALA A 122 -21.45 6.52 2.58
CA ALA A 122 -20.02 6.70 2.37
C ALA A 122 -19.22 5.92 3.41
N MET A 123 -19.61 5.97 4.68
CA MET A 123 -19.00 5.20 5.76
C MET A 123 -19.09 3.69 5.51
N LEU A 124 -20.28 3.19 5.15
CA LEU A 124 -20.48 1.77 4.86
C LEU A 124 -19.60 1.30 3.69
N ALA A 125 -19.58 2.06 2.59
CA ALA A 125 -18.74 1.76 1.44
C ALA A 125 -17.24 1.72 1.81
N SER A 126 -16.77 2.71 2.55
CA SER A 126 -15.37 2.77 3.01
C SER A 126 -15.00 1.61 3.93
N ILE A 127 -15.90 1.18 4.82
CA ILE A 127 -15.67 0.00 5.68
C ILE A 127 -15.55 -1.26 4.83
N ILE A 128 -16.42 -1.45 3.83
CA ILE A 128 -16.36 -2.60 2.92
C ILE A 128 -15.03 -2.61 2.17
N ILE A 129 -14.60 -1.45 1.63
CA ILE A 129 -13.30 -1.30 0.96
C ILE A 129 -12.15 -1.72 1.88
N GLY A 130 -12.14 -1.24 3.12
CA GLY A 130 -11.10 -1.58 4.11
C GLY A 130 -11.05 -3.07 4.45
N ILE A 131 -12.21 -3.71 4.65
CA ILE A 131 -12.30 -5.15 4.97
C ILE A 131 -11.84 -5.99 3.77
N VAL A 132 -12.30 -5.67 2.58
CA VAL A 132 -11.90 -6.38 1.35
C VAL A 132 -10.40 -6.25 1.12
N THR A 133 -9.85 -5.03 1.27
CA THR A 133 -8.42 -4.80 1.15
C THR A 133 -7.63 -5.59 2.19
N PHE A 134 -8.07 -5.61 3.45
CA PHE A 134 -7.44 -6.44 4.49
C PHE A 134 -7.35 -7.92 4.07
N ALA A 135 -8.47 -8.49 3.61
CA ALA A 135 -8.51 -9.89 3.18
C ALA A 135 -7.58 -10.16 1.99
N ILE A 136 -7.58 -9.27 1.00
CA ILE A 136 -6.73 -9.38 -0.20
C ILE A 136 -5.24 -9.21 0.17
N CYS A 137 -4.89 -8.31 1.08
CA CYS A 137 -3.52 -8.13 1.56
C CYS A 137 -3.01 -9.36 2.33
N ILE A 138 -3.84 -9.99 3.15
CA ILE A 138 -3.48 -11.27 3.82
C ILE A 138 -3.16 -12.33 2.77
N ALA A 139 -3.98 -12.46 1.72
CA ALA A 139 -3.73 -13.39 0.63
C ALA A 139 -2.40 -13.06 -0.08
N GLY A 140 -2.14 -11.78 -0.40
CA GLY A 140 -0.90 -11.31 -1.02
C GLY A 140 0.34 -11.64 -0.18
N LEU A 141 0.30 -11.34 1.12
CA LEU A 141 1.38 -11.66 2.06
C LEU A 141 1.64 -13.17 2.15
N PHE A 142 0.57 -13.99 2.18
CA PHE A 142 0.69 -15.43 2.24
C PHE A 142 1.29 -16.03 0.97
N LEU A 143 0.84 -15.55 -0.20
CA LEU A 143 1.42 -15.93 -1.49
C LEU A 143 2.89 -15.49 -1.57
N GLY A 144 3.19 -14.23 -1.25
CA GLY A 144 4.56 -13.69 -1.26
C GLY A 144 5.48 -14.49 -0.37
N LYS A 145 5.07 -14.79 0.86
CA LYS A 145 5.81 -15.65 1.78
C LYS A 145 6.09 -17.03 1.20
N ARG A 146 5.09 -17.66 0.57
CA ARG A 146 5.22 -19.00 0.00
C ARG A 146 6.17 -19.03 -1.21
N PHE A 147 6.12 -18.00 -2.05
CA PHE A 147 7.03 -17.86 -3.17
C PHE A 147 8.44 -17.44 -2.72
N GLY A 148 8.55 -16.54 -1.73
CA GLY A 148 9.80 -16.11 -1.13
C GLY A 148 10.63 -17.27 -0.57
N MET A 149 10.00 -18.27 0.05
CA MET A 149 10.68 -19.49 0.51
C MET A 149 11.32 -20.29 -0.62
N LYS A 150 10.84 -20.17 -1.86
CA LYS A 150 11.39 -20.85 -3.03
C LYS A 150 12.49 -20.05 -3.75
N LEU A 151 12.48 -18.74 -3.58
CA LEU A 151 13.40 -17.80 -4.24
C LEU A 151 14.40 -17.15 -3.26
N ALA A 152 14.63 -17.71 -2.09
CA ALA A 152 15.29 -17.14 -0.90
C ALA A 152 16.27 -15.96 -1.15
N ASP A 153 17.26 -16.11 -2.06
CA ASP A 153 18.33 -15.12 -2.27
C ASP A 153 17.93 -13.91 -3.13
N LYS A 154 16.82 -13.97 -3.88
CA LYS A 154 16.41 -12.93 -4.83
C LYS A 154 15.03 -12.31 -4.53
N ALA A 155 14.36 -12.80 -3.49
CA ALA A 155 12.99 -12.39 -3.19
C ALA A 155 12.86 -10.90 -2.83
N THR A 156 13.82 -10.37 -2.10
CA THR A 156 13.85 -8.94 -1.71
C THR A 156 14.04 -8.03 -2.92
N ILE A 157 14.94 -8.40 -3.82
CA ILE A 157 15.18 -7.65 -5.08
C ILE A 157 13.91 -7.68 -5.94
N LEU A 158 13.28 -8.85 -6.07
CA LEU A 158 12.03 -9.00 -6.83
C LEU A 158 10.92 -8.15 -6.25
N GLY A 159 10.78 -8.12 -4.91
CA GLY A 159 9.83 -7.25 -4.21
C GLY A 159 10.04 -5.76 -4.52
N GLY A 160 11.30 -5.31 -4.48
CA GLY A 160 11.67 -3.94 -4.82
C GLY A 160 11.36 -3.57 -6.28
N VAL A 161 11.63 -4.47 -7.22
CA VAL A 161 11.30 -4.28 -8.64
C VAL A 161 9.79 -4.18 -8.86
N ILE A 162 9.00 -5.02 -8.18
CA ILE A 162 7.53 -4.96 -8.23
C ILE A 162 7.03 -3.60 -7.73
N LEU A 163 7.56 -3.08 -6.61
CA LEU A 163 7.15 -1.78 -6.07
C LEU A 163 7.46 -0.62 -7.02
N ILE A 164 8.62 -0.63 -7.64
CA ILE A 164 8.98 0.37 -8.66
C ILE A 164 8.03 0.27 -9.87
N GLY A 165 7.73 -0.94 -10.33
CA GLY A 165 6.79 -1.19 -11.43
C GLY A 165 5.40 -0.62 -11.13
N ILE A 166 4.89 -0.84 -9.92
CA ILE A 166 3.59 -0.29 -9.47
C ILE A 166 3.63 1.24 -9.42
N GLY A 167 4.72 1.81 -8.88
CA GLY A 167 4.88 3.27 -8.85
C GLY A 167 4.84 3.90 -10.24
N LEU A 168 5.46 3.25 -11.22
CA LEU A 168 5.40 3.68 -12.62
C LEU A 168 4.01 3.50 -13.22
N GLU A 169 3.34 2.38 -12.95
CA GLU A 169 1.97 2.12 -13.42
C GLU A 169 1.00 3.19 -12.91
N ILE A 170 1.05 3.53 -11.61
CA ILE A 170 0.21 4.58 -11.03
C ILE A 170 0.52 5.94 -11.69
N PHE A 171 1.78 6.22 -11.96
CA PHE A 171 2.18 7.50 -12.57
C PHE A 171 1.72 7.66 -14.02
N PHE A 172 1.84 6.61 -14.84
CA PHE A 172 1.43 6.65 -16.25
C PHE A 172 -0.05 6.34 -16.45
N GLY A 173 -0.72 5.71 -15.50
CA GLY A 173 -2.14 5.38 -15.55
C GLY A 173 -3.07 6.48 -15.02
N ALA A 174 -2.51 7.54 -14.44
CA ALA A 174 -3.21 8.73 -13.98
C ALA A 174 -3.20 9.81 -15.05
#